data_9caf2ed524e0ff1fabd2e56430a4cbe5
#
_entry.id   9caf2ed524e0ff1fabd2e56430a4cbe5
#
_cell.length_a   1.000
_cell.length_b   1.000
_cell.length_c   1.000
_cell.angle_alpha   90.00
_cell.angle_beta   90.00
_cell.angle_gamma   90.00
#
_symmetry.space_group_name_H-M   'P 1'
#
loop_
_entity.id
_entity.type
_entity.pdbx_description
1 polymer ?
#
loop_
_entity_poly.entity_id
_entity_poly.type
_entity_poly.pdbx_seq_one_letter_code
_entity_poly.pdbx_strand_id
1 'polypeptide(L)'
;MKKESGGSALIRALADENVDLLFGYPGGAALHIYDAIYQQDKVQHILVRHEQAAVHAADGYARATGKVGTVLVTSGPGATNAITGIATAYMDSIPLVVISGQVASHLIGTDAFQETDMMGISRPIVKHSFLIQSPEEIPEVVKKAFIIAKTGKPGPVVIDVPKDMTDPNHLFDYQYPKDIKMRSYSAPSEVEESNVDEAVSLLEKAKKPVLYAGGGIIQGNASEELKKLAKIMNAPVTNTLMGLGAFPATHENFIGMLGMHGTYEANMAMHEADL
;
A
#
# COMPACT_ATOMS: atom_id res chain seq x y z
N MET A 1 -24.52 -17.88 14.31
CA MET A 1 -23.81 -16.91 13.41
C MET A 1 -24.17 -17.25 11.98
N LYS A 2 -24.24 -16.29 11.06
CA LYS A 2 -24.54 -16.57 9.65
C LYS A 2 -23.28 -17.17 9.01
N LYS A 3 -23.42 -18.35 8.42
CA LYS A 3 -22.31 -18.97 7.67
C LYS A 3 -22.11 -18.23 6.35
N GLU A 4 -20.85 -18.09 5.95
CA GLU A 4 -20.46 -17.38 4.73
C GLU A 4 -19.50 -18.24 3.90
N SER A 5 -19.55 -18.05 2.57
CA SER A 5 -18.54 -18.61 1.66
C SER A 5 -17.27 -17.78 1.69
N GLY A 6 -16.16 -18.33 1.18
CA GLY A 6 -14.90 -17.58 1.10
C GLY A 6 -15.02 -16.29 0.28
N GLY A 7 -15.79 -16.30 -0.82
CA GLY A 7 -16.06 -15.09 -1.60
C GLY A 7 -16.78 -14.00 -0.79
N SER A 8 -17.84 -14.38 -0.07
CA SER A 8 -18.57 -13.45 0.81
C SER A 8 -17.71 -12.98 1.98
N ALA A 9 -16.94 -13.88 2.59
CA ALA A 9 -16.04 -13.58 3.69
C ALA A 9 -14.94 -12.57 3.28
N LEU A 10 -14.39 -12.70 2.06
CA LEU A 10 -13.41 -11.75 1.53
C LEU A 10 -14.01 -10.34 1.41
N ILE A 11 -15.17 -10.21 0.77
CA ILE A 11 -15.80 -8.88 0.60
C ILE A 11 -16.22 -8.29 1.95
N ARG A 12 -16.70 -9.11 2.86
CA ARG A 12 -17.01 -8.67 4.23
C ARG A 12 -15.77 -8.22 4.99
N ALA A 13 -14.65 -8.93 4.87
CA ALA A 13 -13.39 -8.55 5.49
C ALA A 13 -12.86 -7.22 4.95
N LEU A 14 -13.04 -6.94 3.64
CA LEU A 14 -12.75 -5.63 3.07
C LEU A 14 -13.63 -4.53 3.67
N ALA A 15 -14.92 -4.78 3.84
CA ALA A 15 -15.83 -3.84 4.51
C ALA A 15 -15.46 -3.62 5.98
N ASP A 16 -15.00 -4.65 6.70
CA ASP A 16 -14.53 -4.54 8.09
C ASP A 16 -13.19 -3.76 8.19
N GLU A 17 -12.38 -3.67 7.11
CA GLU A 17 -11.23 -2.75 6.97
C GLU A 17 -11.62 -1.35 6.43
N ASN A 18 -12.91 -1.03 6.35
CA ASN A 18 -13.46 0.22 5.86
C ASN A 18 -13.10 0.52 4.39
N VAL A 19 -12.98 -0.51 3.56
CA VAL A 19 -12.85 -0.35 2.12
C VAL A 19 -14.20 0.11 1.56
N ASP A 20 -14.22 1.25 0.92
CA ASP A 20 -15.39 1.82 0.22
C ASP A 20 -15.31 1.62 -1.29
N LEU A 21 -14.10 1.61 -1.87
CA LEU A 21 -13.87 1.41 -3.30
C LEU A 21 -12.94 0.22 -3.57
N LEU A 22 -13.33 -0.60 -4.54
CA LEU A 22 -12.56 -1.72 -5.06
C LEU A 22 -12.43 -1.56 -6.58
N PHE A 23 -11.21 -1.37 -7.06
CA PHE A 23 -10.93 -1.25 -8.48
C PHE A 23 -10.62 -2.63 -9.06
N GLY A 24 -11.15 -2.97 -10.23
CA GLY A 24 -10.86 -4.30 -10.75
C GLY A 24 -11.43 -4.63 -12.12
N TYR A 25 -11.07 -5.83 -12.58
CA TYR A 25 -11.54 -6.39 -13.82
C TYR A 25 -11.90 -7.88 -13.63
N PRO A 26 -13.12 -8.30 -13.99
CA PRO A 26 -13.58 -9.68 -13.76
C PRO A 26 -12.86 -10.70 -14.64
N GLY A 27 -12.82 -11.94 -14.14
CA GLY A 27 -12.33 -13.09 -14.89
C GLY A 27 -12.61 -14.41 -14.17
N GLY A 28 -12.32 -15.51 -14.82
CA GLY A 28 -12.78 -16.85 -14.45
C GLY A 28 -12.41 -17.30 -13.03
N ALA A 29 -11.22 -16.93 -12.53
CA ALA A 29 -10.79 -17.29 -11.18
C ALA A 29 -11.42 -16.41 -10.09
N ALA A 30 -11.95 -15.24 -10.43
CA ALA A 30 -12.53 -14.28 -9.48
C ALA A 30 -14.08 -14.29 -9.46
N LEU A 31 -14.75 -15.16 -10.22
CA LEU A 31 -16.22 -15.11 -10.39
C LEU A 31 -17.00 -15.19 -9.08
N HIS A 32 -16.61 -16.07 -8.16
CA HIS A 32 -17.30 -16.20 -6.87
C HIS A 32 -17.15 -14.93 -6.00
N ILE A 33 -16.02 -14.22 -6.15
CA ILE A 33 -15.79 -12.93 -5.47
C ILE A 33 -16.68 -11.85 -6.10
N TYR A 34 -16.79 -11.81 -7.42
CA TYR A 34 -17.65 -10.87 -8.14
C TYR A 34 -19.14 -11.11 -7.84
N ASP A 35 -19.55 -12.38 -7.70
CA ASP A 35 -20.91 -12.69 -7.24
C ASP A 35 -21.16 -12.14 -5.82
N ALA A 36 -20.20 -12.28 -4.91
CA ALA A 36 -20.30 -11.70 -3.57
C ALA A 36 -20.35 -10.16 -3.58
N ILE A 37 -19.62 -9.49 -4.49
CA ILE A 37 -19.69 -8.03 -4.68
C ILE A 37 -21.11 -7.61 -5.07
N TYR A 38 -21.73 -8.33 -5.98
CA TYR A 38 -23.09 -8.03 -6.46
C TYR A 38 -24.16 -8.14 -5.35
N GLN A 39 -23.93 -8.97 -4.33
CA GLN A 39 -24.90 -9.26 -3.25
C GLN A 39 -24.83 -8.28 -2.07
N GLN A 40 -24.02 -7.20 -2.14
CA GLN A 40 -23.85 -6.23 -1.07
C GLN A 40 -23.67 -4.80 -1.62
N ASP A 41 -23.76 -3.79 -0.74
CA ASP A 41 -23.72 -2.36 -1.09
C ASP A 41 -22.65 -1.55 -0.32
N LYS A 42 -21.83 -2.20 0.52
CA LYS A 42 -20.82 -1.52 1.35
C LYS A 42 -19.52 -1.21 0.59
N VAL A 43 -19.09 -2.13 -0.28
CA VAL A 43 -17.88 -2.01 -1.09
C VAL A 43 -18.31 -1.75 -2.53
N GLN A 44 -18.09 -0.55 -3.02
CA GLN A 44 -18.39 -0.19 -4.40
C GLN A 44 -17.29 -0.68 -5.35
N HIS A 45 -17.66 -1.37 -6.40
CA HIS A 45 -16.73 -1.82 -7.44
C HIS A 45 -16.64 -0.79 -8.58
N ILE A 46 -15.41 -0.44 -8.94
CA ILE A 46 -15.10 0.40 -10.11
C ILE A 46 -14.49 -0.48 -11.19
N LEU A 47 -15.27 -0.72 -12.25
CA LEU A 47 -14.82 -1.52 -13.40
C LEU A 47 -13.82 -0.72 -14.24
N VAL A 48 -12.66 -1.30 -14.47
CA VAL A 48 -11.66 -0.79 -15.40
C VAL A 48 -11.69 -1.57 -16.72
N ARG A 49 -10.85 -1.18 -17.69
CA ARG A 49 -10.68 -1.89 -18.97
C ARG A 49 -9.34 -2.59 -19.11
N HIS A 50 -8.47 -2.44 -18.10
CA HIS A 50 -7.16 -3.08 -18.03
C HIS A 50 -6.72 -3.10 -16.55
N GLU A 51 -6.14 -4.20 -16.10
CA GLU A 51 -5.82 -4.41 -14.68
C GLU A 51 -4.71 -3.45 -14.19
N GLN A 52 -3.78 -3.06 -15.06
CA GLN A 52 -2.80 -2.02 -14.75
C GLN A 52 -3.50 -0.70 -14.36
N ALA A 53 -4.57 -0.34 -15.08
CA ALA A 53 -5.35 0.85 -14.75
C ALA A 53 -6.07 0.72 -13.41
N ALA A 54 -6.49 -0.49 -13.01
CA ALA A 54 -7.06 -0.71 -11.67
C ALA A 54 -6.04 -0.38 -10.58
N VAL A 55 -4.80 -0.86 -10.72
CA VAL A 55 -3.76 -0.61 -9.72
C VAL A 55 -3.37 0.86 -9.67
N HIS A 56 -3.23 1.52 -10.83
CA HIS A 56 -2.93 2.97 -10.85
C HIS A 56 -4.10 3.81 -10.31
N ALA A 57 -5.35 3.40 -10.51
CA ALA A 57 -6.50 4.08 -9.92
C ALA A 57 -6.51 3.92 -8.39
N ALA A 58 -6.21 2.72 -7.88
CA ALA A 58 -6.07 2.47 -6.46
C ALA A 58 -4.89 3.23 -5.84
N ASP A 59 -3.76 3.34 -6.56
CA ASP A 59 -2.61 4.16 -6.18
C ASP A 59 -3.01 5.65 -6.05
N GLY A 60 -3.65 6.20 -7.08
CA GLY A 60 -4.17 7.58 -7.04
C GLY A 60 -5.17 7.81 -5.92
N TYR A 61 -6.05 6.84 -5.68
CA TYR A 61 -7.00 6.88 -4.56
C TYR A 61 -6.27 6.90 -3.20
N ALA A 62 -5.26 6.06 -3.01
CA ALA A 62 -4.49 6.02 -1.77
C ALA A 62 -3.76 7.34 -1.52
N ARG A 63 -3.13 7.94 -2.55
CA ARG A 63 -2.48 9.25 -2.45
C ARG A 63 -3.45 10.37 -2.09
N ALA A 64 -4.64 10.37 -2.68
CA ALA A 64 -5.62 11.43 -2.49
C ALA A 64 -6.35 11.35 -1.15
N THR A 65 -6.52 10.15 -0.59
CA THR A 65 -7.37 9.92 0.59
C THR A 65 -6.60 9.52 1.85
N GLY A 66 -5.35 9.08 1.71
CA GLY A 66 -4.59 8.45 2.80
C GLY A 66 -5.06 7.04 3.19
N LYS A 67 -6.05 6.47 2.47
CA LYS A 67 -6.55 5.12 2.70
C LYS A 67 -5.71 4.09 1.93
N VAL A 68 -5.87 2.81 2.26
CA VAL A 68 -5.27 1.72 1.48
C VAL A 68 -6.06 1.54 0.19
N GLY A 69 -5.40 1.62 -0.95
CA GLY A 69 -6.03 1.32 -2.24
C GLY A 69 -6.24 -0.19 -2.41
N THR A 70 -7.40 -0.60 -2.92
CA THR A 70 -7.76 -2.01 -3.02
C THR A 70 -8.09 -2.41 -4.45
N VAL A 71 -7.54 -3.53 -4.90
CA VAL A 71 -7.65 -4.02 -6.28
C VAL A 71 -8.05 -5.48 -6.30
N LEU A 72 -8.91 -5.85 -7.27
CA LEU A 72 -9.28 -7.23 -7.56
C LEU A 72 -9.03 -7.54 -9.03
N VAL A 73 -8.19 -8.54 -9.30
CA VAL A 73 -7.90 -9.04 -10.63
C VAL A 73 -8.06 -10.56 -10.70
N THR A 74 -8.20 -11.11 -11.91
CA THR A 74 -8.24 -12.57 -12.09
C THR A 74 -6.82 -13.15 -12.18
N SER A 75 -6.71 -14.46 -12.30
CA SER A 75 -5.45 -15.20 -12.46
C SER A 75 -4.73 -14.91 -13.79
N GLY A 76 -3.52 -15.40 -13.93
CA GLY A 76 -2.75 -15.38 -15.17
C GLY A 76 -2.59 -13.97 -15.74
N PRO A 77 -3.15 -13.68 -16.93
CA PRO A 77 -3.00 -12.38 -17.57
C PRO A 77 -3.55 -11.22 -16.72
N GLY A 78 -4.59 -11.43 -15.92
CA GLY A 78 -5.10 -10.41 -15.02
C GLY A 78 -4.10 -10.06 -13.92
N ALA A 79 -3.50 -11.07 -13.31
CA ALA A 79 -2.45 -10.91 -12.28
C ALA A 79 -1.20 -10.24 -12.86
N THR A 80 -0.71 -10.71 -14.02
CA THR A 80 0.51 -10.16 -14.64
C THR A 80 0.32 -8.73 -15.13
N ASN A 81 -0.86 -8.36 -15.62
CA ASN A 81 -1.17 -6.98 -16.00
C ASN A 81 -1.14 -6.00 -14.81
N ALA A 82 -1.33 -6.46 -13.58
CA ALA A 82 -1.26 -5.62 -12.38
C ALA A 82 0.18 -5.25 -11.96
N ILE A 83 1.19 -6.00 -12.42
CA ILE A 83 2.57 -5.92 -11.94
C ILE A 83 3.18 -4.52 -12.07
N THR A 84 3.00 -3.85 -13.20
CA THR A 84 3.54 -2.48 -13.40
C THR A 84 3.01 -1.51 -12.34
N GLY A 85 1.70 -1.54 -12.05
CA GLY A 85 1.11 -0.69 -11.02
C GLY A 85 1.59 -1.03 -9.61
N ILE A 86 1.74 -2.33 -9.30
CA ILE A 86 2.29 -2.80 -8.02
C ILE A 86 3.74 -2.30 -7.84
N ALA A 87 4.58 -2.42 -8.88
CA ALA A 87 5.95 -1.93 -8.85
C ALA A 87 6.03 -0.42 -8.62
N THR A 88 5.16 0.36 -9.28
CA THR A 88 5.05 1.81 -9.08
C THR A 88 4.71 2.13 -7.62
N ALA A 89 3.68 1.51 -7.07
CA ALA A 89 3.27 1.72 -5.68
C ALA A 89 4.36 1.33 -4.67
N TYR A 90 5.11 0.25 -4.95
CA TYR A 90 6.21 -0.18 -4.10
C TYR A 90 7.34 0.85 -4.06
N MET A 91 7.75 1.38 -5.21
CA MET A 91 8.81 2.38 -5.31
C MET A 91 8.44 3.68 -4.61
N ASP A 92 7.17 4.08 -4.70
CA ASP A 92 6.66 5.32 -4.12
C ASP A 92 6.11 5.17 -2.68
N SER A 93 6.17 3.95 -2.12
CA SER A 93 5.68 3.66 -0.76
C SER A 93 4.19 3.91 -0.59
N ILE A 94 3.38 3.51 -1.56
CA ILE A 94 1.92 3.68 -1.54
C ILE A 94 1.25 2.41 -1.00
N PRO A 95 0.40 2.50 0.03
CA PRO A 95 -0.26 1.35 0.61
C PRO A 95 -1.35 0.81 -0.31
N LEU A 96 -1.16 -0.40 -0.82
CA LEU A 96 -2.15 -1.12 -1.63
C LEU A 96 -2.36 -2.54 -1.10
N VAL A 97 -3.58 -3.05 -1.26
CA VAL A 97 -3.89 -4.49 -1.17
C VAL A 97 -4.43 -4.94 -2.51
N VAL A 98 -3.66 -5.80 -3.18
CA VAL A 98 -4.01 -6.35 -4.49
C VAL A 98 -4.44 -7.81 -4.31
N ILE A 99 -5.69 -8.09 -4.61
CA ILE A 99 -6.29 -9.42 -4.55
C ILE A 99 -6.23 -10.01 -5.95
N SER A 100 -5.50 -11.09 -6.10
CA SER A 100 -5.39 -11.86 -7.35
C SER A 100 -6.18 -13.14 -7.22
N GLY A 101 -7.07 -13.42 -8.14
CA GLY A 101 -7.61 -14.78 -8.29
C GLY A 101 -6.51 -15.73 -8.74
N GLN A 102 -6.60 -17.00 -8.35
CA GLN A 102 -5.69 -18.06 -8.76
C GLN A 102 -6.48 -19.26 -9.26
N VAL A 103 -5.87 -20.13 -10.05
CA VAL A 103 -6.45 -21.43 -10.39
C VAL A 103 -6.77 -22.24 -9.12
N ALA A 104 -7.62 -23.25 -9.19
CA ALA A 104 -7.93 -24.06 -8.02
C ALA A 104 -6.65 -24.64 -7.39
N SER A 105 -6.61 -24.77 -6.08
CA SER A 105 -5.40 -25.11 -5.31
C SER A 105 -4.69 -26.38 -5.79
N HIS A 106 -5.43 -27.39 -6.19
CA HIS A 106 -4.90 -28.66 -6.72
C HIS A 106 -4.29 -28.56 -8.14
N LEU A 107 -4.49 -27.42 -8.83
CA LEU A 107 -3.95 -27.16 -10.17
C LEU A 107 -2.70 -26.27 -10.12
N ILE A 108 -2.38 -25.67 -8.98
CA ILE A 108 -1.19 -24.81 -8.85
C ILE A 108 0.08 -25.63 -9.12
N GLY A 109 0.93 -25.14 -10.03
CA GLY A 109 2.17 -25.79 -10.45
C GLY A 109 1.99 -26.83 -11.54
N THR A 110 0.83 -26.89 -12.21
CA THR A 110 0.56 -27.83 -13.33
C THR A 110 0.52 -27.17 -14.70
N ASP A 111 0.87 -25.87 -14.80
CA ASP A 111 0.70 -25.07 -16.03
C ASP A 111 -0.76 -25.03 -16.50
N ALA A 112 -1.69 -24.94 -15.58
CA ALA A 112 -3.13 -24.87 -15.86
C ALA A 112 -3.49 -23.60 -16.65
N PHE A 113 -4.65 -23.63 -17.31
CA PHE A 113 -5.13 -22.49 -18.10
C PHE A 113 -5.21 -21.21 -17.26
N GLN A 114 -4.51 -20.16 -17.71
CA GLN A 114 -4.38 -18.88 -17.01
C GLN A 114 -3.78 -18.99 -15.61
N GLU A 115 -2.91 -19.96 -15.38
CA GLU A 115 -2.08 -19.99 -14.18
C GLU A 115 -0.90 -19.03 -14.29
N THR A 116 -0.51 -18.45 -13.17
CA THR A 116 0.71 -17.65 -13.03
C THR A 116 1.18 -17.73 -11.58
N ASP A 117 2.48 -17.88 -11.36
CA ASP A 117 3.10 -17.76 -10.03
C ASP A 117 3.11 -16.28 -9.58
N MET A 118 1.94 -15.80 -9.16
CA MET A 118 1.78 -14.41 -8.68
C MET A 118 2.65 -14.11 -7.46
N MET A 119 2.86 -15.10 -6.59
CA MET A 119 3.73 -14.99 -5.43
C MET A 119 5.19 -14.77 -5.84
N GLY A 120 5.70 -15.54 -6.80
CA GLY A 120 7.07 -15.41 -7.31
C GLY A 120 7.31 -14.11 -8.06
N ILE A 121 6.40 -13.72 -8.94
CA ILE A 121 6.52 -12.48 -9.74
C ILE A 121 6.43 -11.23 -8.86
N SER A 122 5.55 -11.20 -7.88
CA SER A 122 5.34 -10.01 -7.03
C SER A 122 6.37 -9.87 -5.92
N ARG A 123 7.05 -10.92 -5.52
CA ARG A 123 7.97 -10.94 -4.37
C ARG A 123 8.95 -9.75 -4.29
N PRO A 124 9.64 -9.33 -5.37
CA PRO A 124 10.60 -8.22 -5.31
C PRO A 124 9.96 -6.82 -5.22
N ILE A 125 8.66 -6.71 -5.44
CA ILE A 125 7.93 -5.44 -5.56
C ILE A 125 6.75 -5.31 -4.61
N VAL A 126 6.71 -6.11 -3.54
CA VAL A 126 5.69 -6.03 -2.48
C VAL A 126 6.32 -6.10 -1.09
N LYS A 127 5.63 -5.61 -0.09
CA LYS A 127 6.03 -5.80 1.30
C LYS A 127 5.82 -7.24 1.76
N HIS A 128 4.74 -7.86 1.31
CA HIS A 128 4.40 -9.25 1.58
C HIS A 128 3.42 -9.79 0.54
N SER A 129 3.38 -11.10 0.40
CA SER A 129 2.37 -11.78 -0.39
C SER A 129 1.83 -13.00 0.38
N PHE A 130 0.53 -13.23 0.27
CA PHE A 130 -0.19 -14.35 0.88
C PHE A 130 -0.79 -15.23 -0.19
N LEU A 131 -0.71 -16.53 -0.03
CA LEU A 131 -1.50 -17.51 -0.77
C LEU A 131 -2.53 -18.10 0.19
N ILE A 132 -3.82 -17.95 -0.11
CA ILE A 132 -4.91 -18.51 0.71
C ILE A 132 -4.91 -20.03 0.60
N GLN A 133 -4.88 -20.71 1.74
CA GLN A 133 -4.86 -22.17 1.84
C GLN A 133 -6.17 -22.75 2.38
N SER A 134 -6.98 -21.95 3.09
CA SER A 134 -8.33 -22.34 3.48
C SER A 134 -9.26 -21.12 3.48
N PRO A 135 -10.58 -21.31 3.24
CA PRO A 135 -11.55 -20.22 3.29
C PRO A 135 -11.60 -19.53 4.66
N GLU A 136 -11.37 -20.26 5.73
CA GLU A 136 -11.46 -19.79 7.13
C GLU A 136 -10.37 -18.77 7.49
N GLU A 137 -9.20 -18.81 6.79
CA GLU A 137 -8.12 -17.87 7.07
C GLU A 137 -8.26 -16.51 6.37
N ILE A 138 -9.21 -16.39 5.41
CA ILE A 138 -9.42 -15.15 4.63
C ILE A 138 -9.56 -13.92 5.52
N PRO A 139 -10.40 -13.90 6.59
CA PRO A 139 -10.53 -12.71 7.43
C PRO A 139 -9.22 -12.30 8.11
N GLU A 140 -8.45 -13.29 8.55
CA GLU A 140 -7.15 -13.04 9.21
C GLU A 140 -6.10 -12.53 8.22
N VAL A 141 -6.03 -13.14 7.04
CA VAL A 141 -5.08 -12.73 5.99
C VAL A 141 -5.39 -11.32 5.49
N VAL A 142 -6.66 -10.99 5.27
CA VAL A 142 -7.05 -9.61 4.89
C VAL A 142 -6.59 -8.62 5.95
N LYS A 143 -6.87 -8.87 7.23
CA LYS A 143 -6.39 -7.98 8.30
C LYS A 143 -4.87 -7.82 8.32
N LYS A 144 -4.13 -8.92 8.21
CA LYS A 144 -2.65 -8.89 8.11
C LYS A 144 -2.19 -8.04 6.93
N ALA A 145 -2.80 -8.22 5.77
CA ALA A 145 -2.45 -7.50 4.55
C ALA A 145 -2.62 -5.97 4.75
N PHE A 146 -3.74 -5.54 5.32
CA PHE A 146 -3.98 -4.11 5.58
C PHE A 146 -3.03 -3.53 6.63
N ILE A 147 -2.73 -4.26 7.70
CA ILE A 147 -1.74 -3.84 8.70
C ILE A 147 -0.37 -3.68 8.04
N ILE A 148 0.11 -4.67 7.29
CA ILE A 148 1.42 -4.62 6.63
C ILE A 148 1.46 -3.51 5.60
N ALA A 149 0.41 -3.32 4.80
CA ALA A 149 0.38 -2.30 3.75
C ALA A 149 0.55 -0.88 4.31
N LYS A 150 -0.11 -0.56 5.44
CA LYS A 150 -0.19 0.80 5.99
C LYS A 150 0.82 1.15 7.09
N THR A 151 1.51 0.17 7.68
CA THR A 151 2.39 0.40 8.83
C THR A 151 3.88 0.36 8.47
N GLY A 152 4.72 1.01 9.27
CA GLY A 152 6.13 1.23 8.92
C GLY A 152 6.27 2.04 7.63
N LYS A 153 7.20 1.68 6.74
CA LYS A 153 7.20 2.22 5.37
C LYS A 153 6.01 1.60 4.62
N PRO A 154 4.99 2.37 4.19
CA PRO A 154 3.84 1.83 3.47
C PRO A 154 4.23 1.16 2.15
N GLY A 155 3.36 0.32 1.62
CA GLY A 155 3.60 -0.33 0.34
C GLY A 155 2.59 -1.42 0.01
N PRO A 156 2.65 -2.00 -1.19
CA PRO A 156 1.71 -2.99 -1.66
C PRO A 156 1.88 -4.34 -0.98
N VAL A 157 0.75 -5.02 -0.79
CA VAL A 157 0.64 -6.42 -0.36
C VAL A 157 -0.25 -7.15 -1.36
N VAL A 158 0.12 -8.38 -1.71
CA VAL A 158 -0.67 -9.25 -2.60
C VAL A 158 -1.34 -10.35 -1.78
N ILE A 159 -2.60 -10.63 -2.11
CA ILE A 159 -3.33 -11.81 -1.62
C ILE A 159 -3.72 -12.63 -2.85
N ASP A 160 -3.11 -13.79 -3.02
CA ASP A 160 -3.41 -14.73 -4.09
C ASP A 160 -4.45 -15.73 -3.61
N VAL A 161 -5.61 -15.79 -4.30
CA VAL A 161 -6.81 -16.49 -3.81
C VAL A 161 -7.19 -17.61 -4.78
N PRO A 162 -6.88 -18.88 -4.47
CA PRO A 162 -7.32 -19.99 -5.30
C PRO A 162 -8.85 -20.04 -5.37
N LYS A 163 -9.35 -20.36 -6.58
CA LYS A 163 -10.79 -20.32 -6.90
C LYS A 163 -11.64 -21.17 -5.97
N ASP A 164 -11.15 -22.33 -5.58
CA ASP A 164 -11.82 -23.28 -4.67
C ASP A 164 -11.93 -22.73 -3.24
N MET A 165 -11.05 -21.82 -2.82
CA MET A 165 -11.16 -21.13 -1.53
C MET A 165 -12.35 -20.16 -1.45
N THR A 166 -12.92 -19.82 -2.60
CA THR A 166 -14.08 -18.91 -2.70
C THR A 166 -15.40 -19.62 -3.07
N ASP A 167 -15.41 -20.96 -3.10
CA ASP A 167 -16.57 -21.78 -3.49
C ASP A 167 -17.81 -21.42 -2.65
N PRO A 168 -18.94 -21.07 -3.28
CA PRO A 168 -20.18 -20.71 -2.60
C PRO A 168 -20.80 -21.87 -1.80
N ASN A 169 -20.41 -23.12 -2.08
CA ASN A 169 -20.89 -24.30 -1.37
C ASN A 169 -20.09 -24.62 -0.09
N HIS A 170 -18.89 -24.07 0.04
CA HIS A 170 -18.10 -24.19 1.26
C HIS A 170 -18.44 -23.06 2.22
N LEU A 171 -19.21 -23.36 3.24
CA LEU A 171 -19.72 -22.38 4.22
C LEU A 171 -19.08 -22.56 5.59
N PHE A 172 -18.55 -21.49 6.17
CA PHE A 172 -17.94 -21.47 7.50
C PHE A 172 -18.45 -20.29 8.37
N ASP A 173 -18.19 -20.35 9.66
CA ASP A 173 -18.54 -19.29 10.60
C ASP A 173 -17.54 -18.12 10.48
N TYR A 174 -17.96 -17.01 9.90
CA TYR A 174 -17.14 -15.82 9.74
C TYR A 174 -16.82 -15.16 11.08
N GLN A 175 -15.53 -14.95 11.35
CA GLN A 175 -15.06 -14.19 12.48
C GLN A 175 -13.96 -13.25 12.03
N TYR A 176 -14.15 -11.92 12.20
CA TYR A 176 -13.12 -10.95 11.92
C TYR A 176 -12.25 -10.72 13.18
N PRO A 177 -10.93 -10.92 13.10
CA PRO A 177 -10.07 -10.82 14.27
C PRO A 177 -9.97 -9.36 14.75
N LYS A 178 -10.11 -9.14 16.07
CA LYS A 178 -9.90 -7.80 16.67
C LYS A 178 -8.43 -7.42 16.64
N ASP A 179 -7.57 -8.32 17.12
CA ASP A 179 -6.13 -8.14 17.20
C ASP A 179 -5.41 -9.29 16.50
N ILE A 180 -4.28 -8.97 15.87
CA ILE A 180 -3.43 -9.96 15.22
C ILE A 180 -1.99 -9.81 15.73
N LYS A 181 -1.40 -10.93 16.15
CA LYS A 181 0.04 -11.03 16.39
C LYS A 181 0.71 -11.71 15.20
N MET A 182 1.64 -11.01 14.57
CA MET A 182 2.44 -11.55 13.49
C MET A 182 3.83 -11.94 14.02
N ARG A 183 4.27 -13.17 13.71
CA ARG A 183 5.53 -13.72 14.24
C ARG A 183 6.76 -12.94 13.72
N SER A 184 6.72 -12.50 12.48
CA SER A 184 7.87 -11.92 11.77
C SER A 184 7.69 -10.45 11.39
N TYR A 185 6.60 -9.82 11.82
CA TYR A 185 6.32 -8.43 11.53
C TYR A 185 5.88 -7.68 12.78
N SER A 186 6.60 -6.62 13.10
CA SER A 186 6.22 -5.64 14.12
C SER A 186 6.40 -4.26 13.52
N ALA A 187 5.33 -3.48 13.50
CA ALA A 187 5.44 -2.07 13.10
C ALA A 187 6.22 -1.30 14.17
N PRO A 188 7.16 -0.42 13.78
CA PRO A 188 7.77 0.49 14.74
C PRO A 188 6.69 1.36 15.40
N SER A 189 6.64 1.38 16.73
CA SER A 189 5.61 2.11 17.47
C SER A 189 6.16 3.34 18.22
N GLU A 190 7.45 3.38 18.47
CA GLU A 190 8.07 4.43 19.27
C GLU A 190 9.40 4.87 18.65
N VAL A 191 9.71 6.14 18.85
CA VAL A 191 11.02 6.72 18.54
C VAL A 191 11.83 6.73 19.82
N GLU A 192 13.07 6.23 19.78
CA GLU A 192 13.97 6.28 20.94
C GLU A 192 14.40 7.73 21.20
N GLU A 193 14.14 8.23 22.42
CA GLU A 193 14.47 9.61 22.82
C GLU A 193 15.96 9.92 22.61
N SER A 194 16.85 8.96 22.88
CA SER A 194 18.29 9.11 22.65
C SER A 194 18.65 9.46 21.20
N ASN A 195 17.93 8.90 20.23
CA ASN A 195 18.14 9.21 18.80
C ASN A 195 17.65 10.63 18.47
N VAL A 196 16.60 11.08 19.15
CA VAL A 196 16.11 12.46 19.00
C VAL A 196 17.10 13.45 19.59
N ASP A 197 17.64 13.18 20.78
CA ASP A 197 18.64 14.02 21.45
C ASP A 197 19.92 14.13 20.62
N GLU A 198 20.38 13.03 20.02
CA GLU A 198 21.52 13.05 19.11
C GLU A 198 21.25 13.91 17.87
N ALA A 199 20.08 13.76 17.24
CA ALA A 199 19.67 14.57 16.09
C ALA A 199 19.62 16.06 16.46
N VAL A 200 19.04 16.43 17.59
CA VAL A 200 19.00 17.82 18.09
C VAL A 200 20.42 18.34 18.28
N SER A 201 21.29 17.56 18.92
CA SER A 201 22.70 17.96 19.14
C SER A 201 23.48 18.20 17.83
N LEU A 202 23.18 17.46 16.77
CA LEU A 202 23.76 17.69 15.44
C LEU A 202 23.20 18.96 14.81
N LEU A 203 21.88 19.16 14.88
CA LEU A 203 21.20 20.35 14.36
C LEU A 203 21.70 21.64 15.01
N GLU A 204 21.93 21.64 16.33
CA GLU A 204 22.46 22.81 17.08
C GLU A 204 23.89 23.21 16.67
N LYS A 205 24.68 22.25 16.19
CA LYS A 205 26.07 22.48 15.77
C LYS A 205 26.20 22.86 14.31
N ALA A 206 25.18 22.58 13.50
CA ALA A 206 25.20 22.81 12.07
C ALA A 206 25.27 24.31 11.76
N LYS A 207 26.07 24.67 10.77
CA LYS A 207 26.24 26.05 10.27
C LYS A 207 25.50 26.29 8.97
N LYS A 208 25.32 25.25 8.19
CA LYS A 208 24.62 25.26 6.88
C LYS A 208 23.67 24.06 6.76
N PRO A 209 22.70 23.91 7.69
CA PRO A 209 21.77 22.80 7.61
C PRO A 209 20.81 22.95 6.44
N VAL A 210 20.42 21.80 5.83
CA VAL A 210 19.39 21.73 4.79
C VAL A 210 18.36 20.68 5.20
N LEU A 211 17.08 21.05 5.17
CA LEU A 211 15.99 20.11 5.40
C LEU A 211 15.56 19.46 4.08
N TYR A 212 15.89 18.19 3.92
CA TYR A 212 15.50 17.40 2.75
C TYR A 212 14.26 16.55 3.06
N ALA A 213 13.10 17.03 2.63
CA ALA A 213 11.80 16.46 2.97
C ALA A 213 11.26 15.54 1.88
N GLY A 214 10.94 14.30 2.24
CA GLY A 214 10.34 13.30 1.36
C GLY A 214 8.84 13.09 1.60
N GLY A 215 8.25 12.14 0.88
CA GLY A 215 6.83 11.80 0.96
C GLY A 215 6.37 11.29 2.34
N GLY A 216 7.29 10.83 3.18
CA GLY A 216 7.01 10.43 4.56
C GLY A 216 6.44 11.57 5.42
N ILE A 217 6.79 12.83 5.12
CA ILE A 217 6.23 14.01 5.81
C ILE A 217 4.71 14.09 5.56
N ILE A 218 4.30 13.89 4.30
CA ILE A 218 2.87 13.93 3.93
C ILE A 218 2.13 12.74 4.54
N GLN A 219 2.68 11.53 4.40
CA GLN A 219 2.09 10.30 4.91
C GLN A 219 1.98 10.30 6.44
N GLY A 220 2.97 10.90 7.13
CA GLY A 220 2.99 11.08 8.58
C GLY A 220 2.20 12.29 9.07
N ASN A 221 1.58 13.07 8.17
CA ASN A 221 0.86 14.30 8.49
C ASN A 221 1.71 15.31 9.31
N ALA A 222 3.01 15.43 8.97
CA ALA A 222 4.02 16.19 9.72
C ALA A 222 4.45 17.50 9.03
N SER A 223 3.63 18.04 8.10
CA SER A 223 3.94 19.26 7.34
C SER A 223 4.04 20.51 8.24
N GLU A 224 3.20 20.61 9.26
CA GLU A 224 3.25 21.72 10.20
C GLU A 224 4.47 21.66 11.13
N GLU A 225 4.90 20.46 11.52
CA GLU A 225 6.12 20.21 12.29
C GLU A 225 7.36 20.57 11.46
N LEU A 226 7.37 20.19 10.18
CA LEU A 226 8.45 20.58 9.24
C LEU A 226 8.54 22.11 9.12
N LYS A 227 7.40 22.81 9.02
CA LYS A 227 7.37 24.28 8.98
C LYS A 227 7.94 24.90 10.24
N LYS A 228 7.57 24.38 11.41
CA LYS A 228 8.09 24.85 12.69
C LYS A 228 9.60 24.66 12.79
N LEU A 229 10.09 23.48 12.40
CA LEU A 229 11.53 23.18 12.41
C LEU A 229 12.30 24.12 11.48
N ALA A 230 11.85 24.26 10.24
CA ALA A 230 12.46 25.16 9.26
C ALA A 230 12.55 26.60 9.78
N LYS A 231 11.50 27.08 10.45
CA LYS A 231 11.45 28.42 11.06
C LYS A 231 12.43 28.56 12.23
N ILE A 232 12.50 27.58 13.13
CA ILE A 232 13.38 27.61 14.29
C ILE A 232 14.85 27.66 13.86
N MET A 233 15.19 26.85 12.85
CA MET A 233 16.56 26.73 12.34
C MET A 233 16.90 27.80 11.31
N ASN A 234 15.93 28.50 10.78
CA ASN A 234 16.07 29.35 9.57
C ASN A 234 16.75 28.59 8.43
N ALA A 235 16.45 27.29 8.28
CA ALA A 235 17.08 26.40 7.32
C ALA A 235 16.30 26.35 6.00
N PRO A 236 17.00 26.28 4.85
CA PRO A 236 16.33 26.02 3.57
C PRO A 236 15.72 24.63 3.54
N VAL A 237 14.59 24.50 2.82
CA VAL A 237 13.85 23.25 2.65
C VAL A 237 13.83 22.87 1.17
N THR A 238 14.32 21.69 0.86
CA THR A 238 14.18 21.07 -0.46
C THR A 238 13.37 19.79 -0.36
N ASN A 239 12.58 19.48 -1.38
CA ASN A 239 11.70 18.32 -1.39
C ASN A 239 12.13 17.28 -2.43
N THR A 240 11.88 16.01 -2.13
CA THR A 240 11.87 14.98 -3.19
C THR A 240 10.63 15.18 -4.07
N LEU A 241 10.57 14.49 -5.21
CA LEU A 241 9.35 14.47 -6.04
C LEU A 241 8.12 14.05 -5.23
N MET A 242 8.24 13.00 -4.41
CA MET A 242 7.17 12.51 -3.54
C MET A 242 6.90 13.40 -2.33
N GLY A 243 7.84 14.29 -1.99
CA GLY A 243 7.70 15.28 -0.93
C GLY A 243 7.11 16.61 -1.37
N LEU A 244 6.86 16.81 -2.66
CA LEU A 244 6.22 18.04 -3.16
C LEU A 244 4.84 18.21 -2.52
N GLY A 245 4.60 19.39 -1.92
CA GLY A 245 3.42 19.67 -1.11
C GLY A 245 3.62 19.51 0.40
N ALA A 246 4.70 18.88 0.87
CA ALA A 246 5.02 18.78 2.29
C ALA A 246 5.38 20.13 2.93
N PHE A 247 5.91 21.06 2.13
CA PHE A 247 6.28 22.42 2.56
C PHE A 247 5.74 23.44 1.57
N PRO A 248 5.25 24.62 2.03
CA PRO A 248 4.65 25.62 1.13
C PRO A 248 5.67 26.17 0.13
N ALA A 249 5.37 26.08 -1.15
CA ALA A 249 6.24 26.58 -2.22
C ALA A 249 6.39 28.12 -2.23
N THR A 250 5.50 28.83 -1.52
CA THR A 250 5.56 30.30 -1.37
C THR A 250 6.37 30.77 -0.16
N HIS A 251 6.88 29.84 0.64
CA HIS A 251 7.69 30.18 1.82
C HIS A 251 9.11 30.56 1.41
N GLU A 252 9.70 31.57 2.04
CA GLU A 252 11.05 32.09 1.72
C GLU A 252 12.16 31.03 1.84
N ASN A 253 11.99 30.06 2.75
CA ASN A 253 12.97 28.96 2.92
C ASN A 253 12.79 27.84 1.89
N PHE A 254 11.74 27.85 1.04
CA PHE A 254 11.54 26.83 0.04
C PHE A 254 12.47 27.05 -1.17
N ILE A 255 13.35 26.09 -1.41
CA ILE A 255 14.35 26.18 -2.50
C ILE A 255 14.08 25.23 -3.67
N GLY A 256 12.88 24.60 -3.69
CA GLY A 256 12.46 23.73 -4.78
C GLY A 256 12.81 22.27 -4.54
N MET A 257 12.86 21.50 -5.62
CA MET A 257 13.25 20.10 -5.66
C MET A 257 14.71 19.99 -6.11
N LEU A 258 15.46 19.06 -5.54
CA LEU A 258 16.82 18.76 -5.99
C LEU A 258 16.83 17.66 -7.07
N GLY A 259 17.99 17.44 -7.66
CA GLY A 259 18.26 16.41 -8.65
C GLY A 259 18.31 16.94 -10.08
N MET A 260 18.29 16.02 -11.06
CA MET A 260 18.45 16.33 -12.50
C MET A 260 17.36 17.27 -13.02
N HIS A 261 16.15 17.19 -12.48
CA HIS A 261 15.01 18.05 -12.83
C HIS A 261 14.72 19.13 -11.77
N GLY A 262 15.65 19.33 -10.85
CA GLY A 262 15.49 20.26 -9.74
C GLY A 262 16.02 21.66 -10.04
N THR A 263 15.89 22.54 -9.05
CA THR A 263 16.41 23.91 -9.11
C THR A 263 17.93 23.94 -8.89
N TYR A 264 18.59 24.96 -9.41
CA TYR A 264 20.01 25.19 -9.17
C TYR A 264 20.27 25.40 -7.67
N GLU A 265 19.43 26.20 -7.03
CA GLU A 265 19.51 26.55 -5.60
C GLU A 265 19.45 25.33 -4.72
N ALA A 266 18.52 24.40 -4.98
CA ALA A 266 18.38 23.15 -4.21
C ALA A 266 19.61 22.25 -4.36
N ASN A 267 20.13 22.11 -5.59
CA ASN A 267 21.32 21.31 -5.86
C ASN A 267 22.57 21.91 -5.18
N MET A 268 22.74 23.24 -5.23
CA MET A 268 23.88 23.92 -4.60
C MET A 268 23.79 23.89 -3.08
N ALA A 269 22.59 24.09 -2.51
CA ALA A 269 22.38 24.00 -1.07
C ALA A 269 22.78 22.63 -0.53
N MET A 270 22.37 21.55 -1.21
CA MET A 270 22.77 20.18 -0.84
C MET A 270 24.27 19.93 -0.96
N HIS A 271 24.93 20.56 -1.95
CA HIS A 271 26.39 20.45 -2.12
C HIS A 271 27.18 21.16 -1.03
N GLU A 272 26.65 22.29 -0.55
CA GLU A 272 27.33 23.13 0.44
C GLU A 272 26.91 22.86 1.89
N ALA A 273 25.86 22.02 2.10
CA ALA A 273 25.36 21.69 3.42
C ALA A 273 26.45 21.00 4.28
N ASP A 274 26.42 21.30 5.56
CA ASP A 274 27.22 20.59 6.57
C ASP A 274 26.40 19.58 7.39
N LEU A 275 25.05 19.62 7.23
CA LEU A 275 24.11 18.67 7.77
C LEU A 275 22.80 18.62 6.94
#